data_ea4faa7f78e4d721246c5b92ddac6949
#
_entry.id   ea4faa7f78e4d721246c5b92ddac6949
#
_cell.length_a   1.000
_cell.length_b   1.000
_cell.length_c   1.000
_cell.angle_alpha   90.00
_cell.angle_beta   90.00
_cell.angle_gamma   90.00
#
_symmetry.space_group_name_H-M   'P 1'
#
loop_
_entity.id
_entity.type
_entity.pdbx_description
1 polymer ?
#
loop_
_entity_poly.entity_id
_entity_poly.type
_entity_poly.pdbx_seq_one_letter_code
_entity_poly.pdbx_strand_id
1 'polypeptide(L)'
;MKSAMVFQDPYSSLNPRMTVADIIGEPLDVHKMYASAQERQDRILELMSHVGLNSEHAARYAHEFSGGQRQRIGIARALAMQPQFVVCDEPVSALDVSIQAQVINMFDELQDKMGLTYLFIAHDLLVVRHISDRIAVMYLGKMVELADSKEIYDHPLHPYTKSLMSAVPLPDPKKARENKRIVLSGDIPSPLNAPSGCPFRTRCPYATDACAEAMPEFKEVAPGHFVACHNI
;
A
#
# COMPACT_ATOMS: atom_id res chain seq x y z
N MET A 1 -1.25 -21.13 0.24
CA MET A 1 -1.68 -19.79 -0.25
C MET A 1 -0.59 -19.28 -1.16
N LYS A 2 -0.90 -18.94 -2.43
CA LYS A 2 0.07 -18.32 -3.33
C LYS A 2 0.09 -16.82 -3.06
N SER A 3 1.28 -16.24 -2.91
CA SER A 3 1.47 -14.81 -2.70
C SER A 3 2.35 -14.21 -3.77
N ALA A 4 2.15 -12.95 -4.09
CA ALA A 4 2.96 -12.16 -5.02
C ALA A 4 3.26 -10.79 -4.42
N MET A 5 4.18 -10.06 -5.05
CA MET A 5 4.56 -8.71 -4.62
C MET A 5 4.63 -7.76 -5.82
N VAL A 6 4.08 -6.58 -5.64
CA VAL A 6 4.21 -5.42 -6.52
C VAL A 6 5.15 -4.42 -5.84
N PHE A 7 6.22 -4.04 -6.52
CA PHE A 7 7.30 -3.20 -5.97
C PHE A 7 7.03 -1.71 -6.17
N GLN A 8 7.63 -0.90 -5.33
CA GLN A 8 7.53 0.56 -5.30
C GLN A 8 8.04 1.23 -6.60
N ASP A 9 9.20 0.80 -7.08
CA ASP A 9 9.83 1.40 -8.26
C ASP A 9 9.65 0.51 -9.49
N PRO A 10 8.81 0.92 -10.46
CA PRO A 10 8.61 0.16 -11.68
C PRO A 10 9.83 0.17 -12.62
N TYR A 11 10.79 1.09 -12.43
CA TYR A 11 12.01 1.15 -13.25
C TYR A 11 13.01 0.08 -12.79
N SER A 12 13.26 -0.04 -11.49
CA SER A 12 14.23 -1.00 -10.96
C SER A 12 13.68 -2.42 -10.89
N SER A 13 12.36 -2.59 -10.87
CA SER A 13 11.71 -3.89 -10.73
C SER A 13 11.59 -4.68 -12.04
N LEU A 14 11.79 -4.04 -13.20
CA LEU A 14 11.69 -4.67 -14.52
C LEU A 14 13.07 -4.68 -15.21
N ASN A 15 13.43 -5.83 -15.81
CA ASN A 15 14.64 -5.90 -16.62
C ASN A 15 14.43 -5.12 -17.96
N PRO A 16 15.18 -4.03 -18.22
CA PRO A 16 14.96 -3.20 -19.40
C PRO A 16 15.30 -3.87 -20.74
N ARG A 17 15.99 -5.03 -20.69
CA ARG A 17 16.37 -5.81 -21.86
C ARG A 17 15.38 -6.91 -22.23
N MET A 18 14.33 -7.08 -21.41
CA MET A 18 13.27 -8.05 -21.68
C MET A 18 12.07 -7.38 -22.33
N THR A 19 11.36 -8.12 -23.17
CA THR A 19 10.08 -7.67 -23.71
C THR A 19 8.97 -7.77 -22.65
N VAL A 20 7.85 -7.09 -22.86
CA VAL A 20 6.68 -7.20 -21.98
C VAL A 20 6.22 -8.66 -21.84
N ALA A 21 6.17 -9.39 -22.96
CA ALA A 21 5.80 -10.82 -22.94
C ALA A 21 6.79 -11.68 -22.13
N ASP A 22 8.09 -11.37 -22.20
CA ASP A 22 9.10 -12.10 -21.42
C ASP A 22 8.95 -11.81 -19.92
N ILE A 23 8.76 -10.53 -19.56
CA ILE A 23 8.60 -10.12 -18.15
C ILE A 23 7.36 -10.76 -17.51
N ILE A 24 6.21 -10.73 -18.19
CA ILE A 24 4.97 -11.31 -17.69
C ILE A 24 5.04 -12.83 -17.72
N GLY A 25 5.71 -13.40 -18.73
CA GLY A 25 5.84 -14.84 -18.93
C GLY A 25 6.88 -15.51 -18.02
N GLU A 26 7.89 -14.76 -17.51
CA GLU A 26 8.96 -15.32 -16.70
C GLU A 26 8.46 -16.16 -15.50
N PRO A 27 7.48 -15.72 -14.68
CA PRO A 27 6.93 -16.54 -13.61
C PRO A 27 6.25 -17.81 -14.15
N LEU A 28 5.56 -17.73 -15.28
CA LEU A 28 4.93 -18.89 -15.93
C LEU A 28 5.97 -19.93 -16.36
N ASP A 29 7.10 -19.45 -16.93
CA ASP A 29 8.20 -20.30 -17.41
C ASP A 29 8.91 -21.00 -16.24
N VAL A 30 9.27 -20.23 -15.20
CA VAL A 30 9.96 -20.76 -14.00
C VAL A 30 9.12 -21.82 -13.30
N HIS A 31 7.82 -21.63 -13.20
CA HIS A 31 6.92 -22.54 -12.50
C HIS A 31 6.19 -23.54 -13.41
N LYS A 32 6.50 -23.54 -14.72
CA LYS A 32 5.95 -24.47 -15.73
C LYS A 32 4.41 -24.49 -15.71
N MET A 33 3.79 -23.30 -15.74
CA MET A 33 2.34 -23.12 -15.56
C MET A 33 1.54 -23.18 -16.87
N TYR A 34 2.08 -23.78 -17.91
CA TYR A 34 1.41 -23.95 -19.21
C TYR A 34 1.82 -25.29 -19.86
N ALA A 35 0.95 -25.85 -20.68
CA ALA A 35 1.19 -27.07 -21.42
C ALA A 35 1.74 -26.85 -22.84
N SER A 36 1.54 -25.66 -23.41
CA SER A 36 1.98 -25.32 -24.77
C SER A 36 2.41 -23.87 -24.90
N ALA A 37 3.20 -23.56 -25.93
CA ALA A 37 3.61 -22.19 -26.24
C ALA A 37 2.40 -21.29 -26.54
N GLN A 38 1.34 -21.84 -27.15
CA GLN A 38 0.11 -21.10 -27.40
C GLN A 38 -0.60 -20.74 -26.10
N GLU A 39 -0.75 -21.66 -25.17
CA GLU A 39 -1.36 -21.41 -23.86
C GLU A 39 -0.60 -20.35 -23.07
N ARG A 40 0.76 -20.41 -23.11
CA ARG A 40 1.61 -19.35 -22.53
C ARG A 40 1.29 -17.99 -23.13
N GLN A 41 1.23 -17.89 -24.46
CA GLN A 41 0.95 -16.62 -25.14
C GLN A 41 -0.45 -16.10 -24.82
N ASP A 42 -1.47 -16.95 -24.86
CA ASP A 42 -2.84 -16.60 -24.54
C ASP A 42 -2.95 -16.07 -23.10
N ARG A 43 -2.25 -16.70 -22.15
CA ARG A 43 -2.22 -16.29 -20.75
C ARG A 43 -1.55 -14.93 -20.58
N ILE A 44 -0.46 -14.65 -21.29
CA ILE A 44 0.22 -13.35 -21.26
C ILE A 44 -0.73 -12.24 -21.79
N LEU A 45 -1.39 -12.48 -22.92
CA LEU A 45 -2.33 -11.50 -23.51
C LEU A 45 -3.54 -11.24 -22.61
N GLU A 46 -4.06 -12.28 -21.95
CA GLU A 46 -5.11 -12.15 -20.95
C GLU A 46 -4.67 -11.25 -19.79
N LEU A 47 -3.48 -11.50 -19.22
CA LEU A 47 -2.92 -10.68 -18.13
C LEU A 47 -2.68 -9.22 -18.56
N MET A 48 -2.18 -9.01 -19.79
CA MET A 48 -2.05 -7.65 -20.36
C MET A 48 -3.40 -6.94 -20.46
N SER A 49 -4.42 -7.64 -20.90
CA SER A 49 -5.80 -7.10 -20.98
C SER A 49 -6.33 -6.72 -19.59
N HIS A 50 -6.09 -7.53 -18.56
CA HIS A 50 -6.54 -7.25 -17.19
C HIS A 50 -5.97 -5.94 -16.64
N VAL A 51 -4.74 -5.57 -17.03
CA VAL A 51 -4.11 -4.32 -16.61
C VAL A 51 -4.24 -3.18 -17.63
N GLY A 52 -5.07 -3.35 -18.68
CA GLY A 52 -5.34 -2.34 -19.70
C GLY A 52 -4.14 -2.03 -20.61
N LEU A 53 -3.29 -3.03 -20.88
CA LEU A 53 -2.22 -2.95 -21.87
C LEU A 53 -2.69 -3.53 -23.20
N ASN A 54 -2.30 -2.87 -24.33
CA ASN A 54 -2.58 -3.37 -25.67
C ASN A 54 -1.71 -4.60 -25.98
N SER A 55 -2.30 -5.63 -26.59
CA SER A 55 -1.61 -6.86 -27.03
C SER A 55 -0.43 -6.59 -27.98
N GLU A 56 -0.48 -5.53 -28.80
CA GLU A 56 0.60 -5.10 -29.68
C GLU A 56 1.86 -4.71 -28.92
N HIS A 57 1.74 -4.38 -27.65
CA HIS A 57 2.85 -4.04 -26.77
C HIS A 57 3.66 -5.25 -26.29
N ALA A 58 3.20 -6.48 -26.52
CA ALA A 58 3.84 -7.69 -26.00
C ALA A 58 5.30 -7.86 -26.42
N ALA A 59 5.63 -7.47 -27.68
CA ALA A 59 6.97 -7.56 -28.24
C ALA A 59 7.88 -6.35 -27.95
N ARG A 60 7.36 -5.29 -27.28
CA ARG A 60 8.13 -4.08 -26.98
C ARG A 60 8.93 -4.26 -25.70
N TYR A 61 10.03 -3.53 -25.57
CA TYR A 61 10.87 -3.54 -24.39
C TYR A 61 10.33 -2.65 -23.26
N ALA A 62 10.58 -3.04 -22.02
CA ALA A 62 10.09 -2.30 -20.86
C ALA A 62 10.52 -0.82 -20.83
N HIS A 63 11.71 -0.49 -21.35
CA HIS A 63 12.22 0.88 -21.36
C HIS A 63 11.46 1.83 -22.30
N GLU A 64 10.64 1.31 -23.21
CA GLU A 64 9.85 2.11 -24.16
C GLU A 64 8.52 2.62 -23.56
N PHE A 65 8.21 2.25 -22.30
CA PHE A 65 6.94 2.55 -21.63
C PHE A 65 7.07 3.68 -20.61
N SER A 66 5.97 4.40 -20.36
CA SER A 66 5.85 5.36 -19.28
C SER A 66 5.89 4.66 -17.90
N GLY A 67 6.13 5.42 -16.84
CA GLY A 67 6.13 4.89 -15.46
C GLY A 67 4.85 4.13 -15.11
N GLY A 68 3.68 4.70 -15.42
CA GLY A 68 2.39 4.04 -15.17
C GLY A 68 2.18 2.77 -15.99
N GLN A 69 2.64 2.74 -17.24
CA GLN A 69 2.60 1.52 -18.06
C GLN A 69 3.55 0.44 -17.52
N ARG A 70 4.75 0.82 -17.07
CA ARG A 70 5.68 -0.13 -16.41
C ARG A 70 5.09 -0.69 -15.12
N GLN A 71 4.40 0.14 -14.36
CA GLN A 71 3.71 -0.34 -13.14
C GLN A 71 2.65 -1.40 -13.50
N ARG A 72 1.86 -1.17 -14.56
CA ARG A 72 0.90 -2.15 -15.06
C ARG A 72 1.56 -3.46 -15.52
N ILE A 73 2.73 -3.40 -16.15
CA ILE A 73 3.53 -4.59 -16.50
C ILE A 73 3.96 -5.34 -15.24
N GLY A 74 4.44 -4.63 -14.22
CA GLY A 74 4.82 -5.21 -12.93
C GLY A 74 3.64 -5.89 -12.21
N ILE A 75 2.46 -5.28 -12.26
CA ILE A 75 1.22 -5.86 -11.71
C ILE A 75 0.82 -7.12 -12.50
N ALA A 76 0.83 -7.07 -13.84
CA ALA A 76 0.53 -8.25 -14.68
C ALA A 76 1.49 -9.42 -14.37
N ARG A 77 2.79 -9.13 -14.20
CA ARG A 77 3.78 -10.13 -13.78
C ARG A 77 3.43 -10.75 -12.43
N ALA A 78 3.05 -9.96 -11.44
CA ALA A 78 2.64 -10.45 -10.12
C ALA A 78 1.40 -11.36 -10.20
N LEU A 79 0.44 -11.02 -11.07
CA LEU A 79 -0.78 -11.81 -11.28
C LEU A 79 -0.58 -13.11 -12.06
N ALA A 80 0.55 -13.27 -12.77
CA ALA A 80 0.83 -14.45 -13.58
C ALA A 80 0.76 -15.77 -12.77
N MET A 81 1.15 -15.73 -11.49
CA MET A 81 1.12 -16.86 -10.56
C MET A 81 -0.26 -17.19 -10.00
N GLN A 82 -1.31 -16.47 -10.40
CA GLN A 82 -2.66 -16.58 -9.82
C GLN A 82 -2.61 -16.52 -8.28
N PRO A 83 -2.09 -15.43 -7.70
CA PRO A 83 -1.99 -15.28 -6.26
C PRO A 83 -3.38 -15.12 -5.64
N GLN A 84 -3.51 -15.48 -4.37
CA GLN A 84 -4.67 -15.15 -3.53
C GLN A 84 -4.38 -13.89 -2.69
N PHE A 85 -3.09 -13.61 -2.45
CA PHE A 85 -2.61 -12.52 -1.63
C PHE A 85 -1.50 -11.76 -2.35
N VAL A 86 -1.63 -10.43 -2.44
CA VAL A 86 -0.64 -9.55 -3.09
C VAL A 86 -0.18 -8.48 -2.10
N VAL A 87 1.13 -8.39 -1.90
CA VAL A 87 1.76 -7.28 -1.18
C VAL A 87 2.04 -6.17 -2.19
N CYS A 88 1.47 -5.00 -1.98
CA CYS A 88 1.67 -3.82 -2.80
C CYS A 88 2.51 -2.80 -2.01
N ASP A 89 3.80 -2.75 -2.29
CA ASP A 89 4.74 -1.85 -1.62
C ASP A 89 4.81 -0.52 -2.36
N GLU A 90 4.12 0.49 -1.85
CA GLU A 90 3.97 1.84 -2.42
C GLU A 90 3.73 1.86 -3.95
N PRO A 91 2.77 1.09 -4.48
CA PRO A 91 2.67 0.79 -5.91
C PRO A 91 2.32 2.00 -6.79
N VAL A 92 2.05 3.16 -6.20
CA VAL A 92 1.65 4.38 -6.92
C VAL A 92 2.50 5.60 -6.56
N SER A 93 3.44 5.49 -5.63
CA SER A 93 4.20 6.64 -5.09
C SER A 93 5.06 7.38 -6.13
N ALA A 94 5.52 6.67 -7.17
CA ALA A 94 6.35 7.23 -8.24
C ALA A 94 5.55 7.72 -9.47
N LEU A 95 4.22 7.80 -9.37
CA LEU A 95 3.33 8.13 -10.49
C LEU A 95 2.65 9.50 -10.31
N ASP A 96 2.29 10.12 -11.42
CA ASP A 96 1.46 11.33 -11.44
C ASP A 96 0.07 11.06 -10.84
N VAL A 97 -0.55 12.05 -10.20
CA VAL A 97 -1.85 11.93 -9.52
C VAL A 97 -2.95 11.31 -10.42
N SER A 98 -3.02 11.72 -11.69
CA SER A 98 -4.00 11.18 -12.64
C SER A 98 -3.75 9.70 -12.98
N ILE A 99 -2.49 9.30 -13.06
CA ILE A 99 -2.09 7.91 -13.31
C ILE A 99 -2.26 7.07 -12.04
N GLN A 100 -1.96 7.64 -10.85
CA GLN A 100 -2.26 6.98 -9.57
C GLN A 100 -3.73 6.57 -9.48
N ALA A 101 -4.67 7.48 -9.76
CA ALA A 101 -6.09 7.18 -9.73
C ALA A 101 -6.47 6.03 -10.67
N GLN A 102 -5.91 6.00 -11.88
CA GLN A 102 -6.15 4.90 -12.83
C GLN A 102 -5.63 3.55 -12.34
N VAL A 103 -4.44 3.55 -11.69
CA VAL A 103 -3.86 2.32 -11.14
C VAL A 103 -4.63 1.83 -9.92
N ILE A 104 -5.12 2.74 -9.07
CA ILE A 104 -5.96 2.38 -7.92
C ILE A 104 -7.29 1.76 -8.37
N ASN A 105 -8.00 2.41 -9.31
CA ASN A 105 -9.24 1.84 -9.86
C ASN A 105 -9.00 0.45 -10.49
N MET A 106 -7.85 0.25 -11.14
CA MET A 106 -7.48 -1.05 -11.67
C MET A 106 -7.27 -2.09 -10.56
N PHE A 107 -6.69 -1.73 -9.40
CA PHE A 107 -6.58 -2.65 -8.25
C PHE A 107 -7.96 -3.04 -7.72
N ASP A 108 -8.91 -2.11 -7.61
CA ASP A 108 -10.29 -2.41 -7.21
C ASP A 108 -10.96 -3.38 -8.19
N GLU A 109 -10.84 -3.10 -9.51
CA GLU A 109 -11.38 -4.01 -10.53
C GLU A 109 -10.75 -5.41 -10.48
N LEU A 110 -9.45 -5.50 -10.24
CA LEU A 110 -8.76 -6.79 -10.12
C LEU A 110 -9.17 -7.54 -8.85
N GLN A 111 -9.41 -6.82 -7.75
CA GLN A 111 -9.93 -7.41 -6.51
C GLN A 111 -11.30 -8.05 -6.75
N ASP A 112 -12.21 -7.31 -7.37
CA ASP A 112 -13.57 -7.79 -7.67
C ASP A 112 -13.58 -8.98 -8.65
N LYS A 113 -12.78 -8.89 -9.73
CA LYS A 113 -12.75 -9.91 -10.79
C LYS A 113 -12.04 -11.20 -10.37
N MET A 114 -10.99 -11.10 -9.55
CA MET A 114 -10.09 -12.21 -9.23
C MET A 114 -10.17 -12.67 -7.77
N GLY A 115 -10.92 -11.98 -6.91
CA GLY A 115 -11.05 -12.29 -5.49
C GLY A 115 -9.74 -12.13 -4.73
N LEU A 116 -8.94 -11.10 -5.06
CA LEU A 116 -7.63 -10.86 -4.46
C LEU A 116 -7.73 -10.23 -3.07
N THR A 117 -6.81 -10.63 -2.20
CA THR A 117 -6.57 -9.93 -0.93
C THR A 117 -5.28 -9.12 -1.05
N TYR A 118 -5.31 -7.84 -0.67
CA TYR A 118 -4.15 -6.96 -0.70
C TYR A 118 -3.61 -6.65 0.70
N LEU A 119 -2.28 -6.61 0.82
CA LEU A 119 -1.60 -5.82 1.82
C LEU A 119 -1.03 -4.59 1.12
N PHE A 120 -1.70 -3.45 1.27
CA PHE A 120 -1.36 -2.22 0.57
C PHE A 120 -0.57 -1.29 1.49
N ILE A 121 0.70 -1.04 1.18
CA ILE A 121 1.57 -0.13 1.90
C ILE A 121 1.58 1.19 1.15
N ALA A 122 1.24 2.29 1.82
CA ALA A 122 1.26 3.63 1.24
C ALA A 122 1.44 4.72 2.31
N HIS A 123 1.90 5.88 1.87
CA HIS A 123 1.99 7.09 2.69
C HIS A 123 0.90 8.11 2.35
N ASP A 124 0.16 7.94 1.25
CA ASP A 124 -0.98 8.79 0.90
C ASP A 124 -2.26 8.26 1.57
N LEU A 125 -2.73 9.04 2.55
CA LEU A 125 -3.90 8.69 3.35
C LEU A 125 -5.21 8.66 2.53
N LEU A 126 -5.32 9.45 1.45
CA LEU A 126 -6.51 9.45 0.58
C LEU A 126 -6.58 8.16 -0.24
N VAL A 127 -5.43 7.69 -0.74
CA VAL A 127 -5.33 6.40 -1.42
C VAL A 127 -5.68 5.25 -0.48
N VAL A 128 -5.09 5.24 0.74
CA VAL A 128 -5.37 4.21 1.75
C VAL A 128 -6.86 4.17 2.11
N ARG A 129 -7.49 5.33 2.29
CA ARG A 129 -8.92 5.43 2.58
C ARG A 129 -9.79 4.79 1.50
N HIS A 130 -9.40 4.95 0.24
CA HIS A 130 -10.17 4.47 -0.90
C HIS A 130 -10.13 2.95 -1.05
N ILE A 131 -8.92 2.36 -0.95
CA ILE A 131 -8.69 0.96 -1.30
C ILE A 131 -8.78 -0.01 -0.12
N SER A 132 -8.75 0.48 1.13
CA SER A 132 -8.57 -0.39 2.29
C SER A 132 -9.87 -0.59 3.08
N ASP A 133 -10.21 -1.84 3.39
CA ASP A 133 -11.26 -2.20 4.36
C ASP A 133 -10.78 -1.94 5.79
N ARG A 134 -9.52 -2.29 6.09
CA ARG A 134 -8.88 -2.13 7.40
C ARG A 134 -7.54 -1.41 7.27
N ILE A 135 -7.22 -0.57 8.24
CA ILE A 135 -5.98 0.22 8.25
C ILE A 135 -5.18 -0.07 9.50
N ALA A 136 -3.90 -0.42 9.30
CA ALA A 136 -2.89 -0.51 10.34
C ALA A 136 -1.98 0.72 10.28
N VAL A 137 -1.91 1.46 11.38
CA VAL A 137 -1.02 2.61 11.52
C VAL A 137 0.25 2.16 12.25
N MET A 138 1.41 2.48 11.67
CA MET A 138 2.72 2.14 12.23
C MET A 138 3.54 3.39 12.56
N TYR A 139 4.29 3.33 13.64
CA TYR A 139 5.27 4.34 14.02
C TYR A 139 6.58 3.69 14.45
N LEU A 140 7.70 4.06 13.83
CA LEU A 140 9.03 3.48 14.08
C LEU A 140 9.02 1.93 14.12
N GLY A 141 8.36 1.30 13.13
CA GLY A 141 8.30 -0.16 13.02
C GLY A 141 7.36 -0.86 14.01
N LYS A 142 6.60 -0.10 14.82
CA LYS A 142 5.62 -0.66 15.76
C LYS A 142 4.20 -0.32 15.30
N MET A 143 3.30 -1.29 15.36
CA MET A 143 1.88 -1.07 15.14
C MET A 143 1.32 -0.30 16.33
N VAL A 144 0.67 0.83 16.08
CA VAL A 144 0.12 1.70 17.12
C VAL A 144 -1.40 1.72 17.12
N GLU A 145 -2.04 1.46 15.98
CA GLU A 145 -3.49 1.37 15.85
C GLU A 145 -3.88 0.50 14.66
N LEU A 146 -4.98 -0.26 14.78
CA LEU A 146 -5.58 -1.07 13.72
C LEU A 146 -7.09 -1.08 13.90
N ALA A 147 -7.83 -0.67 12.88
CA ALA A 147 -9.29 -0.77 12.86
C ALA A 147 -9.81 -0.79 11.42
N ASP A 148 -11.13 -0.84 11.26
CA ASP A 148 -11.79 -0.60 9.98
C ASP A 148 -11.44 0.78 9.45
N SER A 149 -11.34 0.92 8.12
CA SER A 149 -10.94 2.17 7.45
C SER A 149 -11.78 3.35 7.93
N LYS A 150 -13.11 3.18 7.96
CA LYS A 150 -14.02 4.22 8.43
C LYS A 150 -13.73 4.64 9.88
N GLU A 151 -13.47 3.67 10.78
CA GLU A 151 -13.22 3.92 12.19
C GLU A 151 -11.92 4.70 12.39
N ILE A 152 -10.86 4.37 11.66
CA ILE A 152 -9.57 5.12 11.70
C ILE A 152 -9.75 6.59 11.29
N TYR A 153 -10.62 6.89 10.31
CA TYR A 153 -10.84 8.28 9.85
C TYR A 153 -11.81 9.06 10.75
N ASP A 154 -12.87 8.42 11.22
CA ASP A 154 -13.92 9.09 11.98
C ASP A 154 -13.59 9.17 13.48
N HIS A 155 -12.96 8.13 14.04
CA HIS A 155 -12.69 7.96 15.48
C HIS A 155 -11.27 7.46 15.77
N PRO A 156 -10.20 8.12 15.26
CA PRO A 156 -8.83 7.72 15.59
C PRO A 156 -8.57 7.83 17.09
N LEU A 157 -7.96 6.82 17.67
CA LEU A 157 -7.72 6.76 19.12
C LEU A 157 -6.28 7.15 19.47
N HIS A 158 -5.28 6.54 18.80
CA HIS A 158 -3.88 6.82 19.11
C HIS A 158 -3.50 8.27 18.75
N PRO A 159 -2.76 9.01 19.60
CA PRO A 159 -2.39 10.40 19.34
C PRO A 159 -1.66 10.64 18.02
N TYR A 160 -0.84 9.69 17.57
CA TYR A 160 -0.18 9.76 16.27
C TYR A 160 -1.18 9.66 15.13
N THR A 161 -2.13 8.71 15.20
CA THR A 161 -3.20 8.57 14.19
C THR A 161 -4.05 9.84 14.11
N LYS A 162 -4.42 10.43 15.26
CA LYS A 162 -5.13 11.73 15.31
C LYS A 162 -4.37 12.82 14.59
N SER A 163 -3.05 12.89 14.79
CA SER A 163 -2.21 13.86 14.08
C SER A 163 -2.18 13.60 12.58
N LEU A 164 -2.04 12.34 12.14
CA LEU A 164 -2.09 11.98 10.72
C LEU A 164 -3.43 12.37 10.09
N MET A 165 -4.55 11.99 10.72
CA MET A 165 -5.90 12.28 10.20
C MET A 165 -6.17 13.79 10.16
N SER A 166 -5.64 14.56 11.12
CA SER A 166 -5.78 16.04 11.12
C SER A 166 -5.05 16.71 9.94
N ALA A 167 -4.10 16.03 9.32
CA ALA A 167 -3.33 16.54 8.17
C ALA A 167 -3.97 16.19 6.81
N VAL A 168 -5.01 15.32 6.79
CA VAL A 168 -5.72 14.96 5.55
C VAL A 168 -6.44 16.19 4.99
N PRO A 169 -6.22 16.56 3.71
CA PRO A 169 -6.93 17.65 3.08
C PRO A 169 -8.44 17.36 3.01
N LEU A 170 -9.25 18.31 3.49
CA LEU A 170 -10.70 18.22 3.36
C LEU A 170 -11.15 18.96 2.09
N PRO A 171 -12.00 18.33 1.25
CA PRO A 171 -12.47 18.95 0.00
C PRO A 171 -13.40 20.13 0.23
N ASP A 172 -14.02 20.25 1.42
CA ASP A 172 -14.89 21.35 1.80
C ASP A 172 -14.07 22.53 2.38
N PRO A 173 -14.03 23.70 1.71
CA PRO A 173 -13.25 24.84 2.18
C PRO A 173 -13.68 25.39 3.55
N LYS A 174 -14.96 25.22 3.96
CA LYS A 174 -15.44 25.65 5.28
C LYS A 174 -14.89 24.71 6.36
N LYS A 175 -15.06 23.41 6.17
CA LYS A 175 -14.53 22.38 7.09
C LYS A 175 -13.00 22.42 7.14
N ALA A 176 -12.32 22.69 6.02
CA ALA A 176 -10.86 22.81 5.98
C ALA A 176 -10.34 23.98 6.83
N ARG A 177 -11.08 25.12 6.92
CA ARG A 177 -10.72 26.25 7.77
C ARG A 177 -10.98 25.97 9.27
N GLU A 178 -11.94 25.16 9.59
CA GLU A 178 -12.29 24.75 10.97
C GLU A 178 -11.38 23.64 11.48
N ASN A 179 -10.82 22.83 10.59
CA ASN A 179 -9.92 21.74 10.94
C ASN A 179 -8.57 22.28 11.44
N LYS A 180 -8.36 22.19 12.74
CA LYS A 180 -7.08 22.55 13.37
C LYS A 180 -6.09 21.40 13.22
N ARG A 181 -5.14 21.54 12.29
CA ARG A 181 -4.04 20.57 12.14
C ARG A 181 -3.28 20.44 13.46
N ILE A 182 -3.12 19.21 13.92
CA ILE A 182 -2.29 18.88 15.10
C ILE A 182 -0.83 18.88 14.65
N VAL A 183 -0.09 19.91 15.04
CA VAL A 183 1.34 20.03 14.76
C VAL A 183 2.11 19.31 15.85
N LEU A 184 2.84 18.26 15.49
CA LEU A 184 3.71 17.54 16.40
C LEU A 184 5.00 18.31 16.61
N SER A 185 5.41 18.48 17.86
CA SER A 185 6.70 19.08 18.24
C SER A 185 7.81 18.03 18.27
N GLY A 186 9.05 18.48 18.12
CA GLY A 186 10.24 17.65 18.18
C GLY A 186 10.54 16.86 16.90
N ASP A 187 11.78 16.38 16.81
CA ASP A 187 12.28 15.60 15.69
C ASP A 187 11.78 14.16 15.72
N ILE A 188 11.75 13.52 14.54
CA ILE A 188 11.45 12.09 14.43
C ILE A 188 12.68 11.32 14.96
N PRO A 189 12.52 10.50 16.02
CA PRO A 189 13.63 9.71 16.52
C PRO A 189 14.16 8.73 15.47
N SER A 190 15.46 8.46 15.51
CA SER A 190 16.05 7.45 14.64
C SER A 190 15.52 6.04 15.01
N PRO A 191 15.15 5.21 14.04
CA PRO A 191 14.79 3.81 14.29
C PRO A 191 15.92 3.00 14.94
N LEU A 192 17.19 3.40 14.69
CA LEU A 192 18.38 2.76 15.29
C LEU A 192 18.54 3.10 16.78
N ASN A 193 17.93 4.19 17.23
CA ASN A 193 18.00 4.68 18.59
C ASN A 193 16.61 5.10 19.07
N ALA A 194 15.67 4.16 18.98
CA ALA A 194 14.27 4.40 19.35
C ALA A 194 14.16 4.73 20.85
N PRO A 195 13.25 5.64 21.25
CA PRO A 195 12.98 5.93 22.65
C PRO A 195 12.56 4.67 23.42
N SER A 196 12.92 4.59 24.71
CA SER A 196 12.42 3.56 25.61
C SER A 196 10.89 3.61 25.73
N GLY A 197 10.23 2.51 26.05
CA GLY A 197 8.78 2.45 26.20
C GLY A 197 8.04 2.76 24.91
N CYS A 198 7.05 3.65 24.97
CA CYS A 198 6.29 4.07 23.79
C CYS A 198 7.18 4.88 22.81
N PRO A 199 7.36 4.43 21.56
CA PRO A 199 8.23 5.12 20.61
C PRO A 199 7.73 6.51 20.21
N PHE A 200 6.44 6.79 20.39
CA PHE A 200 5.84 8.08 20.08
C PHE A 200 5.94 9.08 21.25
N ARG A 201 6.35 8.67 22.47
CA ARG A 201 6.31 9.49 23.70
C ARG A 201 7.00 10.86 23.58
N THR A 202 8.11 10.95 22.83
CA THR A 202 8.89 12.20 22.68
C THR A 202 8.15 13.27 21.87
N ARG A 203 7.10 12.88 21.13
CA ARG A 203 6.28 13.77 20.30
C ARG A 203 4.80 13.76 20.70
N CYS A 204 4.44 12.93 21.69
CA CYS A 204 3.06 12.80 22.14
C CYS A 204 2.70 13.93 23.11
N PRO A 205 1.65 14.73 22.83
CA PRO A 205 1.23 15.80 23.75
C PRO A 205 0.60 15.28 25.05
N TYR A 206 0.33 13.96 25.12
CA TYR A 206 -0.31 13.28 26.26
C TYR A 206 0.65 12.28 26.92
N ALA A 207 1.95 12.39 26.70
CA ALA A 207 2.92 11.46 27.27
C ALA A 207 2.93 11.53 28.81
N THR A 208 2.99 10.37 29.45
CA THR A 208 3.10 10.20 30.91
C THR A 208 4.38 9.41 31.23
N ASP A 209 4.72 9.28 32.51
CA ASP A 209 5.89 8.51 32.95
C ASP A 209 5.78 7.04 32.54
N ALA A 210 4.59 6.44 32.58
CA ALA A 210 4.34 5.09 32.11
C ALA A 210 4.74 4.89 30.64
N CYS A 211 4.60 5.94 29.79
CA CYS A 211 5.03 5.88 28.41
C CYS A 211 6.56 5.78 28.24
N ALA A 212 7.34 6.18 29.25
CA ALA A 212 8.80 6.04 29.24
C ALA A 212 9.26 4.69 29.80
N GLU A 213 8.50 4.12 30.72
CA GLU A 213 8.83 2.89 31.44
C GLU A 213 8.62 1.64 30.59
N ALA A 214 7.48 1.55 29.90
CA ALA A 214 7.11 0.36 29.15
C ALA A 214 6.47 0.67 27.79
N MET A 215 6.65 -0.26 26.84
CA MET A 215 5.89 -0.26 25.59
C MET A 215 4.41 -0.59 25.90
N PRO A 216 3.43 0.23 25.48
CA PRO A 216 2.02 -0.09 25.66
C PRO A 216 1.66 -1.38 24.92
N GLU A 217 0.85 -2.21 25.57
CA GLU A 217 0.28 -3.40 24.95
C GLU A 217 -0.63 -3.02 23.78
N PHE A 218 -0.52 -3.77 22.67
CA PHE A 218 -1.43 -3.65 21.54
C PHE A 218 -2.68 -4.50 21.83
N LYS A 219 -3.73 -3.87 22.30
CA LYS A 219 -4.94 -4.54 22.78
C LYS A 219 -6.21 -4.07 22.07
N GLU A 220 -7.21 -4.90 22.01
CA GLU A 220 -8.52 -4.55 21.52
C GLU A 220 -9.24 -3.67 22.56
N VAL A 221 -9.67 -2.49 22.15
CA VAL A 221 -10.34 -1.50 23.04
C VAL A 221 -11.82 -1.34 22.68
N ALA A 222 -12.18 -1.70 21.45
CA ALA A 222 -13.55 -1.84 20.97
C ALA A 222 -13.57 -2.95 19.90
N PRO A 223 -14.73 -3.53 19.56
CA PRO A 223 -14.80 -4.61 18.57
C PRO A 223 -14.08 -4.28 17.28
N GLY A 224 -13.02 -5.04 16.96
CA GLY A 224 -12.18 -4.85 15.78
C GLY A 224 -11.22 -3.65 15.83
N HIS A 225 -11.20 -2.85 16.92
CA HIS A 225 -10.34 -1.68 17.09
C HIS A 225 -9.25 -1.93 18.12
N PHE A 226 -8.00 -1.98 17.66
CA PHE A 226 -6.81 -2.28 18.47
C PHE A 226 -5.92 -1.06 18.59
N VAL A 227 -5.40 -0.79 19.76
CA VAL A 227 -4.56 0.39 20.05
C VAL A 227 -3.44 0.03 21.03
N ALA A 228 -2.24 0.56 20.78
CA ALA A 228 -1.10 0.50 21.69
C ALA A 228 -0.89 1.87 22.35
N CYS A 229 -1.64 2.17 23.40
CA CYS A 229 -1.55 3.43 24.16
C CYS A 229 -1.87 3.24 25.64
N HIS A 230 -1.06 3.83 26.55
CA HIS A 230 -1.32 3.77 27.99
C HIS A 230 -2.50 4.65 28.44
N ASN A 231 -2.88 5.63 27.62
CA ASN A 231 -3.94 6.60 27.95
C ASN A 231 -5.33 6.19 27.43
N ILE A 232 -5.47 4.94 26.92
CA ILE A 232 -6.71 4.41 26.34
C ILE A 232 -7.04 3.07 26.95
#